data_4586595653fd97bd17c334a4b074b0c1
#
_entry.id   4586595653fd97bd17c334a4b074b0c1
#
_cell.length_a   1.000
_cell.length_b   1.000
_cell.length_c   1.000
_cell.angle_alpha   90.00
_cell.angle_beta   90.00
_cell.angle_gamma   90.00
#
_symmetry.space_group_name_H-M   'P 1'
#
loop_
_entity.id
_entity.type
_entity.pdbx_description
1 polymer ?
#
loop_
_entity_poly.entity_id
_entity_poly.type
_entity_poly.pdbx_seq_one_letter_code
_entity_poly.pdbx_strand_id
1 'polypeptide(L)'
;MCFALNISFEKLFLRLNDELSNEQKDEYLKLCERLSLGEPFEYISGVCEFLGREFMVNSSVLIPRIETEILVQKCLKIIKRQNFKNIIDIGTGSGIIAISLALSLPNANILATDLSLKALQTAKENAKKFGVKNISFLQSDLLENFNQNADIIISNPPYIARDYPLSISVLNEPSLGLFGGIKGDEILINLIKQAKNRCKYLACEIGYDQKASMQTALKNAGFKARFYKDLAGFTRGFIAHIENFKLKIS
;
A
#
# COMPACT_ATOMS: atom_id res chain seq x y z
N MET A 1 -2.02 -26.70 3.70
CA MET A 1 -1.45 -27.97 3.19
C MET A 1 -0.46 -27.75 2.04
N CYS A 2 -0.80 -27.17 0.89
CA CYS A 2 0.15 -26.93 -0.22
C CYS A 2 1.44 -26.24 0.22
N PHE A 3 1.32 -25.17 1.02
CA PHE A 3 2.47 -24.45 1.57
C PHE A 3 3.34 -25.34 2.48
N ALA A 4 2.72 -26.04 3.43
CA ALA A 4 3.42 -26.92 4.36
C ALA A 4 4.19 -28.06 3.66
N LEU A 5 3.67 -28.55 2.54
CA LEU A 5 4.27 -29.62 1.77
C LEU A 5 5.16 -29.13 0.62
N ASN A 6 5.19 -27.81 0.40
CA ASN A 6 5.89 -27.17 -0.73
C ASN A 6 5.52 -27.80 -2.09
N ILE A 7 4.22 -28.01 -2.33
CA ILE A 7 3.67 -28.57 -3.57
C ILE A 7 2.53 -27.71 -4.12
N SER A 8 2.28 -27.81 -5.43
CA SER A 8 1.14 -27.17 -6.06
C SER A 8 -0.19 -27.83 -5.67
N PHE A 9 -1.30 -27.11 -5.87
CA PHE A 9 -2.65 -27.62 -5.60
C PHE A 9 -2.96 -28.86 -6.41
N GLU A 10 -2.55 -28.92 -7.67
CA GLU A 10 -2.75 -30.07 -8.54
C GLU A 10 -2.00 -31.31 -8.01
N LYS A 11 -0.75 -31.13 -7.54
CA LYS A 11 0.01 -32.21 -6.91
C LYS A 11 -0.62 -32.66 -5.61
N LEU A 12 -1.13 -31.74 -4.79
CA LEU A 12 -1.86 -32.10 -3.57
C LEU A 12 -3.09 -32.97 -3.91
N PHE A 13 -3.87 -32.54 -4.92
CA PHE A 13 -5.07 -33.27 -5.34
C PHE A 13 -4.78 -34.70 -5.77
N LEU A 14 -3.66 -34.93 -6.48
CA LEU A 14 -3.23 -36.26 -6.89
C LEU A 14 -2.71 -37.11 -5.73
N ARG A 15 -2.41 -36.52 -4.59
CA ARG A 15 -1.79 -37.15 -3.40
C ARG A 15 -2.68 -37.13 -2.17
N LEU A 16 -3.98 -36.97 -2.32
CA LEU A 16 -4.93 -36.87 -1.19
C LEU A 16 -4.93 -38.14 -0.31
N ASN A 17 -4.55 -39.31 -0.86
CA ASN A 17 -4.49 -40.56 -0.14
C ASN A 17 -3.09 -40.94 0.34
N ASP A 18 -2.08 -40.11 0.08
CA ASP A 18 -0.72 -40.37 0.55
C ASP A 18 -0.63 -40.09 2.07
N GLU A 19 0.07 -40.94 2.78
CA GLU A 19 0.39 -40.67 4.17
C GLU A 19 1.49 -39.62 4.29
N LEU A 20 1.30 -38.67 5.21
CA LEU A 20 2.32 -37.66 5.56
C LEU A 20 3.37 -38.29 6.48
N SER A 21 4.63 -37.90 6.33
CA SER A 21 5.65 -38.18 7.33
C SER A 21 5.34 -37.49 8.65
N ASN A 22 5.95 -37.93 9.75
CA ASN A 22 5.75 -37.28 11.05
C ASN A 22 6.22 -35.80 11.03
N GLU A 23 7.33 -35.52 10.36
CA GLU A 23 7.85 -34.16 10.19
C GLU A 23 6.86 -33.26 9.41
N GLN A 24 6.24 -33.79 8.36
CA GLN A 24 5.23 -33.08 7.58
C GLN A 24 3.96 -32.81 8.39
N LYS A 25 3.54 -33.78 9.21
CA LYS A 25 2.40 -33.60 10.13
C LYS A 25 2.68 -32.53 11.16
N ASP A 26 3.86 -32.56 11.80
CA ASP A 26 4.27 -31.61 12.81
C ASP A 26 4.37 -30.20 12.25
N GLU A 27 4.96 -30.04 11.07
CA GLU A 27 5.05 -28.72 10.40
C GLU A 27 3.67 -28.18 10.04
N TYR A 28 2.80 -29.02 9.49
CA TYR A 28 1.43 -28.64 9.16
C TYR A 28 0.64 -28.22 10.42
N LEU A 29 0.76 -28.96 11.51
CA LEU A 29 0.07 -28.63 12.76
C LEU A 29 0.56 -27.31 13.36
N LYS A 30 1.87 -27.03 13.34
CA LYS A 30 2.43 -25.72 13.74
C LYS A 30 1.86 -24.57 12.92
N LEU A 31 1.76 -24.73 11.61
CA LEU A 31 1.16 -23.71 10.74
C LEU A 31 -0.34 -23.50 11.04
N CYS A 32 -1.07 -24.58 11.30
CA CYS A 32 -2.48 -24.53 11.71
C CYS A 32 -2.65 -23.80 13.05
N GLU A 33 -1.76 -24.05 14.01
CA GLU A 33 -1.75 -23.36 15.31
C GLU A 33 -1.55 -21.86 15.13
N ARG A 34 -0.56 -21.41 14.36
CA ARG A 34 -0.33 -19.99 14.04
C ARG A 34 -1.57 -19.33 13.42
N LEU A 35 -2.19 -19.99 12.43
CA LEU A 35 -3.45 -19.52 11.83
C LEU A 35 -4.58 -19.42 12.86
N SER A 36 -4.72 -20.42 13.75
CA SER A 36 -5.76 -20.44 14.79
C SER A 36 -5.62 -19.31 15.81
N LEU A 37 -4.39 -18.83 16.04
CA LEU A 37 -4.07 -17.65 16.86
C LEU A 37 -4.30 -16.34 16.10
N GLY A 38 -4.77 -16.40 14.84
CA GLY A 38 -5.10 -15.23 14.02
C GLY A 38 -3.92 -14.63 13.26
N GLU A 39 -2.77 -15.31 13.21
CA GLU A 39 -1.67 -14.83 12.37
C GLU A 39 -2.08 -14.89 10.89
N PRO A 40 -1.95 -13.79 10.10
CA PRO A 40 -2.29 -13.78 8.68
C PRO A 40 -1.46 -14.80 7.90
N PHE A 41 -2.10 -15.48 6.95
CA PHE A 41 -1.39 -16.45 6.10
C PHE A 41 -0.23 -15.82 5.33
N GLU A 42 -0.36 -14.60 4.90
CA GLU A 42 0.67 -13.84 4.18
C GLU A 42 1.93 -13.64 5.03
N TYR A 43 1.80 -13.49 6.35
CA TYR A 43 2.97 -13.43 7.24
C TYR A 43 3.58 -14.80 7.49
N ILE A 44 2.76 -15.83 7.49
CA ILE A 44 3.24 -17.22 7.60
C ILE A 44 4.02 -17.60 6.34
N SER A 45 3.50 -17.27 5.15
CA SER A 45 4.13 -17.56 3.86
C SER A 45 5.27 -16.59 3.53
N GLY A 46 5.29 -15.42 4.15
CA GLY A 46 6.25 -14.35 3.88
C GLY A 46 5.99 -13.60 2.58
N VAL A 47 4.90 -13.90 1.86
CA VAL A 47 4.61 -13.31 0.55
C VAL A 47 3.13 -12.97 0.39
N CYS A 48 2.87 -11.92 -0.41
CA CYS A 48 1.54 -11.55 -0.88
C CYS A 48 1.59 -11.19 -2.36
N GLU A 49 0.60 -11.64 -3.11
CA GLU A 49 0.47 -11.28 -4.53
C GLU A 49 -0.12 -9.87 -4.67
N PHE A 50 0.47 -9.08 -5.58
CA PHE A 50 -0.03 -7.75 -5.96
C PHE A 50 0.32 -7.48 -7.44
N LEU A 51 -0.69 -7.16 -8.25
CA LEU A 51 -0.56 -6.96 -9.71
C LEU A 51 0.17 -8.12 -10.42
N GLY A 52 -0.13 -9.37 -10.02
CA GLY A 52 0.47 -10.58 -10.59
C GLY A 52 1.94 -10.80 -10.21
N ARG A 53 2.41 -10.21 -9.10
CA ARG A 53 3.79 -10.35 -8.58
C ARG A 53 3.79 -10.65 -7.09
N GLU A 54 4.67 -11.53 -6.67
CA GLU A 54 4.85 -11.86 -5.26
C GLU A 54 5.78 -10.85 -4.57
N PHE A 55 5.23 -10.08 -3.64
CA PHE A 55 5.96 -9.20 -2.74
C PHE A 55 6.24 -9.88 -1.40
N MET A 56 7.42 -9.68 -0.85
CA MET A 56 7.73 -10.08 0.53
C MET A 56 6.95 -9.20 1.48
N VAL A 57 6.34 -9.85 2.49
CA VAL A 57 5.60 -9.20 3.57
C VAL A 57 5.95 -9.84 4.90
N ASN A 58 5.82 -9.08 5.97
CA ASN A 58 6.01 -9.52 7.35
C ASN A 58 5.21 -8.61 8.29
N SER A 59 5.24 -8.88 9.58
CA SER A 59 4.50 -8.10 10.60
C SER A 59 4.90 -6.62 10.73
N SER A 60 5.84 -6.14 9.92
CA SER A 60 6.25 -4.72 9.91
C SER A 60 5.52 -3.90 8.85
N VAL A 61 4.75 -4.53 7.96
CA VAL A 61 4.07 -3.87 6.82
C VAL A 61 2.61 -4.32 6.74
N LEU A 62 1.74 -3.44 6.30
CA LEU A 62 0.36 -3.80 5.97
C LEU A 62 0.38 -4.82 4.82
N ILE A 63 -0.44 -5.85 4.92
CA ILE A 63 -0.63 -6.81 3.83
C ILE A 63 -1.28 -6.08 2.66
N PRO A 64 -0.70 -6.17 1.44
CA PRO A 64 -1.27 -5.56 0.23
C PRO A 64 -2.75 -5.90 0.03
N ARG A 65 -3.57 -4.88 -0.27
CA ARG A 65 -5.00 -5.05 -0.55
C ARG A 65 -5.26 -4.95 -2.05
N ILE A 66 -6.17 -5.75 -2.55
CA ILE A 66 -6.53 -5.78 -3.98
C ILE A 66 -7.10 -4.43 -4.46
N GLU A 67 -7.77 -3.68 -3.59
CA GLU A 67 -8.30 -2.35 -3.89
C GLU A 67 -7.20 -1.34 -4.24
N THR A 68 -6.01 -1.50 -3.65
CA THR A 68 -4.84 -0.66 -3.93
C THR A 68 -4.33 -0.83 -5.36
N GLU A 69 -4.59 -1.98 -6.02
CA GLU A 69 -4.28 -2.17 -7.44
C GLU A 69 -5.02 -1.17 -8.32
N ILE A 70 -6.27 -0.84 -7.95
CA ILE A 70 -7.08 0.15 -8.69
C ILE A 70 -6.43 1.53 -8.61
N LEU A 71 -5.92 1.91 -7.43
CA LEU A 71 -5.18 3.17 -7.25
C LEU A 71 -3.96 3.22 -8.19
N VAL A 72 -3.13 2.18 -8.16
CA VAL A 72 -1.91 2.10 -8.99
C VAL A 72 -2.25 2.18 -10.47
N GLN A 73 -3.24 1.42 -10.95
CA GLN A 73 -3.65 1.42 -12.35
C GLN A 73 -4.17 2.79 -12.81
N LYS A 74 -4.95 3.48 -11.97
CA LYS A 74 -5.44 4.83 -12.26
C LYS A 74 -4.30 5.85 -12.30
N CYS A 75 -3.37 5.77 -11.35
CA CYS A 75 -2.20 6.63 -11.31
C CYS A 75 -1.30 6.42 -12.53
N LEU A 76 -1.02 5.17 -12.94
CA LEU A 76 -0.26 4.87 -14.14
C LEU A 76 -0.83 5.51 -15.41
N LYS A 77 -2.17 5.47 -15.57
CA LYS A 77 -2.84 6.12 -16.73
C LYS A 77 -2.60 7.63 -16.75
N ILE A 78 -2.65 8.28 -15.57
CA ILE A 78 -2.44 9.73 -15.46
C ILE A 78 -0.97 10.08 -15.68
N ILE A 79 -0.05 9.38 -15.03
CA ILE A 79 1.39 9.60 -15.11
C ILE A 79 1.85 9.52 -16.58
N LYS A 80 1.44 8.46 -17.29
CA LYS A 80 1.76 8.29 -18.72
C LYS A 80 1.16 9.41 -19.57
N ARG A 81 -0.12 9.77 -19.37
CA ARG A 81 -0.80 10.82 -20.13
C ARG A 81 -0.17 12.21 -19.90
N GLN A 82 0.25 12.50 -18.67
CA GLN A 82 0.83 13.80 -18.30
C GLN A 82 2.36 13.84 -18.43
N ASN A 83 2.99 12.72 -18.76
CA ASN A 83 4.44 12.54 -18.82
C ASN A 83 5.14 12.93 -17.51
N PHE A 84 4.55 12.58 -16.36
CA PHE A 84 5.10 12.87 -15.04
C PHE A 84 6.38 12.08 -14.79
N LYS A 85 7.34 12.71 -14.11
CA LYS A 85 8.65 12.15 -13.83
C LYS A 85 8.96 12.01 -12.35
N ASN A 86 8.47 12.94 -11.51
CA ASN A 86 8.74 12.98 -10.08
C ASN A 86 7.53 12.50 -9.31
N ILE A 87 7.61 11.31 -8.76
CA ILE A 87 6.51 10.60 -8.11
C ILE A 87 6.89 10.33 -6.66
N ILE A 88 5.98 10.56 -5.74
CA ILE A 88 6.16 10.19 -4.32
C ILE A 88 5.09 9.20 -3.92
N ASP A 89 5.52 8.11 -3.27
CA ASP A 89 4.68 7.14 -2.58
C ASP A 89 4.84 7.33 -1.07
N ILE A 90 3.76 7.74 -0.39
CA ILE A 90 3.76 8.02 1.05
C ILE A 90 3.11 6.88 1.81
N GLY A 91 3.80 6.41 2.87
CA GLY A 91 3.39 5.21 3.60
C GLY A 91 3.59 3.97 2.72
N THR A 92 4.80 3.82 2.17
CA THR A 92 5.08 2.81 1.12
C THR A 92 4.91 1.36 1.59
N GLY A 93 4.98 1.10 2.91
CA GLY A 93 4.84 -0.23 3.48
C GLY A 93 5.84 -1.22 2.88
N SER A 94 5.35 -2.27 2.25
CA SER A 94 6.18 -3.27 1.54
C SER A 94 6.70 -2.77 0.17
N GLY A 95 6.40 -1.53 -0.22
CA GLY A 95 6.84 -0.94 -1.48
C GLY A 95 5.94 -1.23 -2.68
N ILE A 96 4.76 -1.82 -2.49
CA ILE A 96 3.90 -2.28 -3.58
C ILE A 96 3.55 -1.21 -4.60
N ILE A 97 3.20 0.01 -4.14
CA ILE A 97 2.86 1.12 -5.04
C ILE A 97 4.12 1.60 -5.77
N ALA A 98 5.15 1.99 -5.02
CA ALA A 98 6.39 2.53 -5.58
C ALA A 98 7.05 1.57 -6.58
N ILE A 99 7.18 0.29 -6.23
CA ILE A 99 7.83 -0.73 -7.07
C ILE A 99 7.01 -1.02 -8.33
N SER A 100 5.68 -1.15 -8.21
CA SER A 100 4.81 -1.37 -9.36
C SER A 100 4.86 -0.22 -10.36
N LEU A 101 4.97 1.02 -9.86
CA LEU A 101 5.19 2.21 -10.67
C LEU A 101 6.57 2.20 -11.32
N ALA A 102 7.63 1.87 -10.57
CA ALA A 102 9.01 1.83 -11.07
C ALA A 102 9.18 0.83 -12.22
N LEU A 103 8.62 -0.36 -12.09
CA LEU A 103 8.61 -1.39 -13.11
C LEU A 103 7.90 -0.93 -14.39
N SER A 104 6.85 -0.12 -14.25
CA SER A 104 6.02 0.37 -15.37
C SER A 104 6.54 1.68 -15.99
N LEU A 105 7.44 2.39 -15.30
CA LEU A 105 7.90 3.74 -15.61
C LEU A 105 9.43 3.86 -15.42
N PRO A 106 10.26 3.21 -16.22
CA PRO A 106 11.71 3.13 -16.00
C PRO A 106 12.43 4.49 -16.03
N ASN A 107 11.82 5.50 -16.63
CA ASN A 107 12.36 6.87 -16.76
C ASN A 107 11.76 7.86 -15.73
N ALA A 108 11.00 7.38 -14.75
CA ALA A 108 10.50 8.21 -13.65
C ALA A 108 11.43 8.12 -12.43
N ASN A 109 11.47 9.17 -11.64
CA ASN A 109 12.12 9.20 -10.33
C ASN A 109 11.05 8.97 -9.26
N ILE A 110 11.19 7.92 -8.48
CA ILE A 110 10.21 7.57 -7.46
C ILE A 110 10.87 7.71 -6.10
N LEU A 111 10.24 8.47 -5.22
CA LEU A 111 10.58 8.54 -3.81
C LEU A 111 9.52 7.76 -3.01
N ALA A 112 9.94 6.73 -2.30
CA ALA A 112 9.12 5.97 -1.39
C ALA A 112 9.41 6.38 0.05
N THR A 113 8.38 6.81 0.78
CA THR A 113 8.55 7.24 2.18
C THR A 113 7.71 6.40 3.12
N ASP A 114 8.20 6.23 4.35
CA ASP A 114 7.44 5.59 5.43
C ASP A 114 7.94 6.13 6.77
N LEU A 115 7.07 6.14 7.77
CA LEU A 115 7.44 6.47 9.14
C LEU A 115 8.27 5.35 9.78
N SER A 116 7.98 4.09 9.40
CA SER A 116 8.60 2.87 9.92
C SER A 116 9.88 2.52 9.14
N LEU A 117 11.03 2.52 9.82
CA LEU A 117 12.28 2.00 9.25
C LEU A 117 12.20 0.52 8.89
N LYS A 118 11.40 -0.27 9.63
CA LYS A 118 11.20 -1.70 9.34
C LYS A 118 10.40 -1.89 8.05
N ALA A 119 9.39 -1.05 7.80
CA ALA A 119 8.66 -1.06 6.55
C ALA A 119 9.57 -0.69 5.37
N LEU A 120 10.38 0.37 5.51
CA LEU A 120 11.37 0.76 4.50
C LEU A 120 12.39 -0.35 4.21
N GLN A 121 12.78 -1.14 5.22
CA GLN A 121 13.65 -2.29 5.01
C GLN A 121 12.98 -3.33 4.11
N THR A 122 11.73 -3.71 4.40
CA THR A 122 10.95 -4.64 3.58
C THR A 122 10.78 -4.11 2.15
N ALA A 123 10.48 -2.81 1.99
CA ALA A 123 10.36 -2.18 0.68
C ALA A 123 11.68 -2.22 -0.12
N LYS A 124 12.84 -1.99 0.53
CA LYS A 124 14.16 -2.09 -0.09
C LYS A 124 14.48 -3.51 -0.54
N GLU A 125 14.13 -4.51 0.26
CA GLU A 125 14.30 -5.93 -0.08
C GLU A 125 13.45 -6.31 -1.29
N ASN A 126 12.20 -5.87 -1.34
CA ASN A 126 11.33 -6.02 -2.50
C ASN A 126 11.90 -5.30 -3.73
N ALA A 127 12.36 -4.06 -3.60
CA ALA A 127 12.97 -3.32 -4.71
C ALA A 127 14.20 -4.06 -5.28
N LYS A 128 15.02 -4.65 -4.40
CA LYS A 128 16.17 -5.49 -4.78
C LYS A 128 15.70 -6.76 -5.49
N LYS A 129 14.68 -7.46 -4.96
CA LYS A 129 14.08 -8.66 -5.57
C LYS A 129 13.64 -8.40 -7.01
N PHE A 130 13.01 -7.24 -7.26
CA PHE A 130 12.52 -6.85 -8.60
C PHE A 130 13.55 -6.12 -9.46
N GLY A 131 14.75 -5.85 -8.95
CA GLY A 131 15.83 -5.22 -9.72
C GLY A 131 15.55 -3.77 -10.13
N VAL A 132 14.63 -3.07 -9.45
CA VAL A 132 14.31 -1.67 -9.76
C VAL A 132 15.39 -0.73 -9.22
N LYS A 133 15.78 0.28 -10.03
CA LYS A 133 16.89 1.20 -9.70
C LYS A 133 16.45 2.66 -9.59
N ASN A 134 15.25 2.98 -10.02
CA ASN A 134 14.70 4.33 -10.08
C ASN A 134 13.80 4.67 -8.88
N ILE A 135 14.06 4.02 -7.73
CA ILE A 135 13.42 4.29 -6.45
C ILE A 135 14.47 4.75 -5.43
N SER A 136 14.17 5.79 -4.68
CA SER A 136 14.85 6.18 -3.46
C SER A 136 13.92 6.03 -2.25
N PHE A 137 14.50 5.82 -1.06
CA PHE A 137 13.76 5.57 0.17
C PHE A 137 14.14 6.59 1.23
N LEU A 138 13.13 7.17 1.90
CA LEU A 138 13.31 8.19 2.94
C LEU A 138 12.40 7.91 4.13
N GLN A 139 12.93 7.92 5.34
CA GLN A 139 12.10 7.93 6.53
C GLN A 139 11.49 9.31 6.72
N SER A 140 10.16 9.37 6.78
CA SER A 140 9.43 10.64 6.96
C SER A 140 8.06 10.40 7.57
N ASP A 141 7.64 11.31 8.42
CA ASP A 141 6.22 11.45 8.75
C ASP A 141 5.57 12.27 7.64
N LEU A 142 4.78 11.58 6.83
CA LEU A 142 4.18 12.12 5.61
C LEU A 142 5.25 12.88 4.75
N LEU A 143 5.11 14.20 4.61
CA LEU A 143 6.00 15.06 3.81
C LEU A 143 6.97 15.91 4.64
N GLU A 144 7.12 15.66 5.96
CA GLU A 144 7.89 16.56 6.84
C GLU A 144 9.37 16.66 6.45
N ASN A 145 9.99 15.54 6.06
CA ASN A 145 11.41 15.49 5.68
C ASN A 145 11.64 15.68 4.17
N PHE A 146 10.61 16.11 3.44
CA PHE A 146 10.69 16.28 1.99
C PHE A 146 10.28 17.69 1.59
N ASN A 147 11.21 18.46 1.00
CA ASN A 147 11.00 19.87 0.61
C ASN A 147 10.87 20.10 -0.90
N GLN A 148 10.99 19.04 -1.71
CA GLN A 148 10.89 19.17 -3.16
C GLN A 148 9.42 19.07 -3.62
N ASN A 149 9.17 19.51 -4.87
CA ASN A 149 7.86 19.36 -5.50
C ASN A 149 7.79 18.03 -6.26
N ALA A 150 6.60 17.43 -6.26
CA ALA A 150 6.29 16.25 -7.05
C ALA A 150 5.29 16.57 -8.17
N ASP A 151 5.32 15.79 -9.24
CA ASP A 151 4.24 15.81 -10.23
C ASP A 151 2.98 15.18 -9.65
N ILE A 152 3.16 14.07 -8.94
CA ILE A 152 2.08 13.35 -8.25
C ILE A 152 2.58 12.75 -6.93
N ILE A 153 1.73 12.89 -5.90
CA ILE A 153 1.84 12.17 -4.63
C ILE A 153 0.77 11.10 -4.61
N ILE A 154 1.14 9.89 -4.22
CA ILE A 154 0.28 8.72 -4.14
C ILE A 154 0.38 8.15 -2.72
N SER A 155 -0.70 7.67 -2.15
CA SER A 155 -0.70 7.05 -0.82
C SER A 155 -1.86 6.09 -0.63
N ASN A 156 -1.60 4.98 0.03
CA ASN A 156 -2.60 4.22 0.77
C ASN A 156 -2.30 4.39 2.27
N PRO A 157 -2.72 5.51 2.89
CA PRO A 157 -2.40 5.80 4.27
C PRO A 157 -3.35 5.04 5.20
N PRO A 158 -3.02 4.89 6.50
CA PRO A 158 -3.95 4.35 7.47
C PRO A 158 -5.20 5.23 7.55
N TYR A 159 -6.38 4.59 7.52
CA TYR A 159 -7.66 5.30 7.46
C TYR A 159 -8.75 4.68 8.36
N ILE A 160 -8.41 3.71 9.21
CA ILE A 160 -9.38 3.07 10.11
C ILE A 160 -9.51 3.90 11.39
N ALA A 161 -10.76 4.11 11.85
CA ALA A 161 -11.01 4.74 13.14
C ALA A 161 -10.54 3.83 14.29
N ARG A 162 -10.03 4.43 15.38
CA ARG A 162 -9.42 3.68 16.49
C ARG A 162 -10.35 2.63 17.10
N ASP A 163 -11.64 2.94 17.21
CA ASP A 163 -12.62 2.05 17.86
C ASP A 163 -13.40 1.19 16.84
N TYR A 164 -12.95 1.16 15.57
CA TYR A 164 -13.59 0.33 14.56
C TYR A 164 -13.34 -1.16 14.83
N PRO A 165 -14.39 -2.01 14.86
CA PRO A 165 -14.22 -3.44 15.13
C PRO A 165 -13.46 -4.12 13.98
N LEU A 166 -12.36 -4.79 14.33
CA LEU A 166 -11.50 -5.50 13.38
C LEU A 166 -11.44 -6.98 13.75
N SER A 167 -11.22 -7.84 12.77
CA SER A 167 -10.93 -9.25 13.01
C SER A 167 -9.55 -9.42 13.67
N ILE A 168 -9.36 -10.53 14.37
CA ILE A 168 -8.10 -10.85 15.05
C ILE A 168 -6.93 -10.84 14.05
N SER A 169 -7.13 -11.35 12.84
CA SER A 169 -6.09 -11.39 11.81
C SER A 169 -5.64 -9.99 11.39
N VAL A 170 -6.57 -9.05 11.25
CA VAL A 170 -6.23 -7.64 10.95
C VAL A 170 -5.56 -6.95 12.13
N LEU A 171 -5.96 -7.27 13.38
CA LEU A 171 -5.31 -6.74 14.58
C LEU A 171 -3.86 -7.22 14.75
N ASN A 172 -3.47 -8.31 14.11
CA ASN A 172 -2.09 -8.80 14.06
C ASN A 172 -1.22 -8.04 13.01
N GLU A 173 -1.83 -7.16 12.21
CA GLU A 173 -1.08 -6.26 11.32
C GLU A 173 -0.60 -5.01 12.08
N PRO A 174 0.44 -4.29 11.58
CA PRO A 174 0.99 -3.15 12.29
C PRO A 174 -0.03 -2.02 12.45
N SER A 175 -0.28 -1.58 13.67
CA SER A 175 -1.24 -0.53 14.01
C SER A 175 -0.99 0.79 13.27
N LEU A 176 0.29 1.10 12.99
CA LEU A 176 0.69 2.27 12.19
C LEU A 176 0.18 2.21 10.74
N GLY A 177 -0.08 1.02 10.21
CA GLY A 177 -0.63 0.85 8.86
C GLY A 177 -2.17 0.82 8.83
N LEU A 178 -2.83 0.69 10.01
CA LEU A 178 -4.27 0.53 10.11
C LEU A 178 -4.99 1.82 10.51
N PHE A 179 -4.58 2.42 11.65
CA PHE A 179 -5.35 3.45 12.32
C PHE A 179 -4.98 4.86 11.85
N GLY A 180 -5.94 5.55 11.24
CA GLY A 180 -5.80 6.92 10.75
C GLY A 180 -6.09 8.01 11.78
N GLY A 181 -6.40 7.62 13.03
CA GLY A 181 -6.74 8.51 14.13
C GLY A 181 -8.01 8.10 14.86
N ILE A 182 -8.61 9.01 15.63
CA ILE A 182 -9.86 8.74 16.38
C ILE A 182 -11.02 8.49 15.41
N LYS A 183 -11.17 9.34 14.40
CA LYS A 183 -12.18 9.21 13.34
C LYS A 183 -11.68 8.41 12.12
N GLY A 184 -10.38 8.18 12.04
CA GLY A 184 -9.73 7.47 10.95
C GLY A 184 -9.35 8.33 9.75
N ASP A 185 -9.73 9.60 9.69
CA ASP A 185 -9.44 10.47 8.55
C ASP A 185 -8.38 11.55 8.83
N GLU A 186 -7.84 11.59 10.05
CA GLU A 186 -6.92 12.63 10.50
C GLU A 186 -5.60 12.63 9.73
N ILE A 187 -5.03 11.45 9.47
CA ILE A 187 -3.79 11.31 8.69
C ILE A 187 -4.02 11.76 7.24
N LEU A 188 -5.13 11.35 6.63
CA LEU A 188 -5.52 11.79 5.29
C LEU A 188 -5.69 13.32 5.19
N ILE A 189 -6.36 13.91 6.17
CA ILE A 189 -6.55 15.38 6.22
C ILE A 189 -5.20 16.09 6.36
N ASN A 190 -4.29 15.56 7.20
CA ASN A 190 -2.95 16.12 7.36
C ASN A 190 -2.13 15.99 6.06
N LEU A 191 -2.17 14.83 5.40
CA LEU A 191 -1.52 14.62 4.11
C LEU A 191 -2.03 15.61 3.05
N ILE A 192 -3.35 15.82 2.94
CA ILE A 192 -3.94 16.79 2.01
C ILE A 192 -3.42 18.21 2.30
N LYS A 193 -3.33 18.61 3.57
CA LYS A 193 -2.79 19.92 3.97
C LYS A 193 -1.33 20.07 3.58
N GLN A 194 -0.50 19.05 3.85
CA GLN A 194 0.92 19.06 3.51
C GLN A 194 1.16 19.01 1.99
N ALA A 195 0.33 18.30 1.24
CA ALA A 195 0.42 18.18 -0.22
C ALA A 195 0.06 19.49 -0.95
N LYS A 196 -0.68 20.39 -0.30
CA LYS A 196 -0.99 21.70 -0.84
C LYS A 196 0.30 22.43 -1.23
N ASN A 197 0.40 22.89 -2.48
CA ASN A 197 1.56 23.56 -3.05
C ASN A 197 2.83 22.71 -3.19
N ARG A 198 2.75 21.39 -2.98
CA ARG A 198 3.89 20.46 -3.14
C ARG A 198 3.71 19.46 -4.29
N CYS A 199 2.50 19.28 -4.79
CA CYS A 199 2.25 18.42 -5.94
C CYS A 199 1.15 18.98 -6.85
N LYS A 200 1.25 18.62 -8.12
CA LYS A 200 0.20 18.94 -9.11
C LYS A 200 -0.99 17.98 -8.96
N TYR A 201 -0.72 16.71 -8.65
CA TYR A 201 -1.72 15.68 -8.41
C TYR A 201 -1.52 15.01 -7.06
N LEU A 202 -2.64 14.70 -6.40
CA LEU A 202 -2.70 13.88 -5.19
C LEU A 202 -3.68 12.73 -5.42
N ALA A 203 -3.27 11.50 -5.16
CA ALA A 203 -4.11 10.32 -5.29
C ALA A 203 -4.01 9.47 -4.03
N CYS A 204 -5.15 9.20 -3.37
CA CYS A 204 -5.16 8.40 -2.14
C CYS A 204 -6.27 7.37 -2.15
N GLU A 205 -5.99 6.24 -1.52
CA GLU A 205 -7.01 5.32 -1.03
C GLU A 205 -7.67 5.88 0.23
N ILE A 206 -8.94 5.56 0.47
CA ILE A 206 -9.72 6.04 1.62
C ILE A 206 -10.68 4.96 2.12
N GLY A 207 -11.17 5.09 3.33
CA GLY A 207 -12.30 4.34 3.84
C GLY A 207 -13.58 4.62 3.04
N TYR A 208 -14.44 3.61 2.92
CA TYR A 208 -15.67 3.67 2.10
C TYR A 208 -16.64 4.78 2.51
N ASP A 209 -16.58 5.22 3.75
CA ASP A 209 -17.44 6.23 4.38
C ASP A 209 -16.80 7.63 4.43
N GLN A 210 -15.52 7.78 4.06
CA GLN A 210 -14.75 9.02 4.21
C GLN A 210 -14.90 10.02 3.05
N LYS A 211 -15.72 9.72 2.03
CA LYS A 211 -15.86 10.58 0.84
C LYS A 211 -16.21 12.02 1.18
N ALA A 212 -17.17 12.26 2.08
CA ALA A 212 -17.65 13.60 2.41
C ALA A 212 -16.58 14.45 3.13
N SER A 213 -15.86 13.82 4.09
CA SER A 213 -14.75 14.43 4.81
C SER A 213 -13.62 14.81 3.84
N MET A 214 -13.21 13.88 2.97
CA MET A 214 -12.16 14.11 1.99
C MET A 214 -12.55 15.18 0.96
N GLN A 215 -13.80 15.20 0.51
CA GLN A 215 -14.28 16.23 -0.42
C GLN A 215 -14.14 17.63 0.18
N THR A 216 -14.47 17.78 1.46
CA THR A 216 -14.33 19.03 2.20
C THR A 216 -12.86 19.41 2.36
N ALA A 217 -12.00 18.48 2.80
CA ALA A 217 -10.57 18.73 3.01
C ALA A 217 -9.87 19.12 1.70
N LEU A 218 -10.14 18.42 0.60
CA LEU A 218 -9.58 18.69 -0.72
C LEU A 218 -10.01 20.05 -1.26
N LYS A 219 -11.29 20.40 -1.13
CA LYS A 219 -11.82 21.73 -1.52
C LYS A 219 -11.10 22.84 -0.76
N ASN A 220 -10.96 22.70 0.56
CA ASN A 220 -10.29 23.70 1.42
C ASN A 220 -8.79 23.83 1.09
N ALA A 221 -8.16 22.77 0.59
CA ALA A 221 -6.78 22.80 0.13
C ALA A 221 -6.63 23.30 -1.32
N GLY A 222 -7.72 23.55 -2.04
CA GLY A 222 -7.71 24.04 -3.43
C GLY A 222 -7.59 22.93 -4.49
N PHE A 223 -7.79 21.69 -4.12
CA PHE A 223 -7.79 20.59 -5.06
C PHE A 223 -9.18 20.38 -5.69
N LYS A 224 -9.22 20.07 -6.98
CA LYS A 224 -10.37 19.51 -7.67
C LYS A 224 -10.23 17.99 -7.71
N ALA A 225 -11.18 17.26 -7.14
CA ALA A 225 -11.11 15.83 -6.94
C ALA A 225 -12.15 15.05 -7.73
N ARG A 226 -11.76 13.85 -8.19
CA ARG A 226 -12.65 12.81 -8.69
C ARG A 226 -12.49 11.57 -7.83
N PHE A 227 -13.58 11.11 -7.26
CA PHE A 227 -13.63 9.87 -6.47
C PHE A 227 -13.84 8.68 -7.38
N TYR A 228 -13.27 7.55 -7.02
CA TYR A 228 -13.47 6.28 -7.71
C TYR A 228 -14.00 5.22 -6.75
N LYS A 229 -14.59 4.19 -7.32
CA LYS A 229 -15.14 3.05 -6.61
C LYS A 229 -14.28 1.81 -6.84
N ASP A 230 -14.36 0.89 -5.89
CA ASP A 230 -13.86 -0.47 -6.04
C ASP A 230 -14.85 -1.36 -6.84
N LEU A 231 -14.51 -2.64 -7.00
CA LEU A 231 -15.33 -3.60 -7.73
C LEU A 231 -16.65 -3.92 -7.00
N ALA A 232 -16.72 -3.73 -5.68
CA ALA A 232 -17.92 -3.88 -4.88
C ALA A 232 -18.84 -2.64 -4.94
N GLY A 233 -18.41 -1.56 -5.59
CA GLY A 233 -19.19 -0.33 -5.76
C GLY A 233 -19.03 0.68 -4.63
N PHE A 234 -18.18 0.43 -3.63
CA PHE A 234 -17.87 1.37 -2.56
C PHE A 234 -16.87 2.44 -3.02
N THR A 235 -17.01 3.66 -2.52
CA THR A 235 -15.99 4.68 -2.75
C THR A 235 -14.71 4.25 -2.07
N ARG A 236 -13.61 4.16 -2.85
CA ARG A 236 -12.35 3.60 -2.35
C ARG A 236 -11.18 4.56 -2.46
N GLY A 237 -11.32 5.66 -3.15
CA GLY A 237 -10.25 6.63 -3.23
C GLY A 237 -10.61 7.84 -4.08
N PHE A 238 -9.63 8.72 -4.22
CA PHE A 238 -9.73 9.91 -5.05
C PHE A 238 -8.46 10.16 -5.85
N ILE A 239 -8.64 10.92 -6.94
CA ILE A 239 -7.56 11.56 -7.67
C ILE A 239 -7.91 13.04 -7.75
N ALA A 240 -7.03 13.88 -7.23
CA ALA A 240 -7.22 15.30 -7.12
C ALA A 240 -6.07 16.07 -7.81
N HIS A 241 -6.34 17.28 -8.30
CA HIS A 241 -5.34 18.12 -8.94
C HIS A 241 -5.59 19.59 -8.63
N ILE A 242 -4.53 20.40 -8.74
CA ILE A 242 -4.58 21.87 -8.66
C ILE A 242 -4.46 22.43 -10.08
N GLU A 243 -5.43 23.28 -10.51
CA GLU A 243 -5.50 23.77 -11.88
C GLU A 243 -4.31 24.66 -12.27
N ASN A 244 -3.90 25.59 -11.45
CA ASN A 244 -2.84 26.54 -11.73
C ASN A 244 -1.60 26.28 -10.87
N PHE A 245 -1.18 25.01 -10.78
CA PHE A 245 -0.01 24.63 -10.01
C PHE A 245 1.26 25.30 -10.59
N LYS A 246 1.84 26.21 -9.85
CA LYS A 246 3.17 26.77 -10.16
C LYS A 246 4.21 26.03 -9.33
N LEU A 247 5.15 25.38 -10.01
CA LEU A 247 6.34 24.84 -9.34
C LEU A 247 7.04 26.02 -8.63
N LYS A 248 7.26 25.90 -7.33
CA LYS A 248 8.25 26.76 -6.66
C LYS A 248 9.61 26.31 -7.17
N ILE A 249 10.20 27.08 -8.06
CA ILE A 249 11.59 26.94 -8.43
C ILE A 249 12.37 27.48 -7.23
N SER A 250 12.97 26.57 -6.46
CA SER A 250 13.95 26.89 -5.40
C SER A 250 15.32 27.09 -6.03
#